data_e1a8fdcf8ff5f8a6d074e7f1f84f05e4
#
_entry.id   e1a8fdcf8ff5f8a6d074e7f1f84f05e4
#
_cell.length_a   1.000
_cell.length_b   1.000
_cell.length_c   1.000
_cell.angle_alpha   90.00
_cell.angle_beta   90.00
_cell.angle_gamma   90.00
#
_symmetry.space_group_name_H-M   'P 1'
#
loop_
_entity.id
_entity.type
_entity.pdbx_description
1 polymer ?
#
loop_
_entity_poly.entity_id
_entity_poly.type
_entity_poly.pdbx_seq_one_letter_code
_entity_poly.pdbx_strand_id
1 'polypeptide(L)'
;MAQVGIVMGSDSDMPVMAKAADILEELGISYEMTIISAHREPDIFFDYAKSAEDKGFKVIIAGAGMAAHLPGMSAAILPMPVIGIPMHTTSLGGRDSLYSIVQMPSGIPVATVAINGGANAGLLAAKILATSDSELLGKLKDYSEKMKNEVQKKDAKLQECGYKNYTK
;
A
#
# COMPACT_ATOMS: atom_id res chain seq x y z
N MET A 1 -7.45 9.81 -15.81
CA MET A 1 -8.08 9.65 -14.48
C MET A 1 -7.16 8.77 -13.63
N ALA A 2 -7.09 9.03 -12.34
CA ALA A 2 -6.29 8.22 -11.43
C ALA A 2 -6.86 6.80 -11.29
N GLN A 3 -5.99 5.79 -11.31
CA GLN A 3 -6.40 4.38 -11.19
C GLN A 3 -6.36 3.89 -9.74
N VAL A 4 -5.56 4.52 -8.88
CA VAL A 4 -5.38 4.16 -7.47
C VAL A 4 -5.68 5.35 -6.59
N GLY A 5 -6.55 5.16 -5.59
CA GLY A 5 -6.73 6.11 -4.50
C GLY A 5 -5.83 5.73 -3.32
N ILE A 6 -5.04 6.68 -2.82
CA ILE A 6 -4.24 6.52 -1.61
C ILE A 6 -4.84 7.42 -0.54
N VAL A 7 -5.29 6.83 0.58
CA VAL A 7 -5.91 7.60 1.66
C VAL A 7 -5.28 7.26 3.01
N MET A 8 -5.04 8.27 3.84
CA MET A 8 -4.46 8.15 5.17
C MET A 8 -5.17 9.04 6.17
N GLY A 9 -5.21 8.62 7.43
CA GLY A 9 -5.91 9.33 8.51
C GLY A 9 -5.15 10.52 9.10
N SER A 10 -3.85 10.63 8.82
CA SER A 10 -2.96 11.67 9.33
C SER A 10 -1.75 11.85 8.43
N ASP A 11 -1.18 13.05 8.44
CA ASP A 11 0.11 13.36 7.79
C ASP A 11 1.29 12.61 8.40
N SER A 12 1.17 12.15 9.65
CA SER A 12 2.15 11.25 10.29
C SER A 12 2.37 9.94 9.52
N ASP A 13 1.40 9.51 8.73
CA ASP A 13 1.45 8.28 7.94
C ASP A 13 2.16 8.49 6.58
N MET A 14 2.37 9.76 6.18
CA MET A 14 2.96 10.15 4.89
C MET A 14 4.27 9.41 4.56
N PRO A 15 5.26 9.25 5.48
CA PRO A 15 6.51 8.57 5.14
C PRO A 15 6.35 7.11 4.73
N VAL A 16 5.25 6.47 5.15
CA VAL A 16 4.90 5.09 4.77
C VAL A 16 4.09 5.10 3.48
N MET A 17 3.10 5.99 3.38
CA MET A 17 2.20 6.06 2.23
C MET A 17 2.93 6.54 0.96
N ALA A 18 3.93 7.43 1.09
CA ALA A 18 4.79 7.86 0.00
C ALA A 18 5.50 6.68 -0.69
N LYS A 19 5.90 5.64 0.06
CA LYS A 19 6.52 4.44 -0.53
C LYS A 19 5.57 3.68 -1.47
N ALA A 20 4.27 3.75 -1.24
CA ALA A 20 3.30 3.19 -2.18
C ALA A 20 3.23 4.04 -3.45
N ALA A 21 3.22 5.36 -3.31
CA ALA A 21 3.23 6.29 -4.43
C ALA A 21 4.50 6.14 -5.29
N ASP A 22 5.69 6.04 -4.66
CA ASP A 22 6.97 5.83 -5.36
C ASP A 22 6.93 4.58 -6.26
N ILE A 23 6.35 3.48 -5.78
CA ILE A 23 6.16 2.26 -6.59
C ILE A 23 5.18 2.47 -7.74
N LEU A 24 4.07 3.17 -7.50
CA LEU A 24 3.10 3.46 -8.56
C LEU A 24 3.73 4.35 -9.63
N GLU A 25 4.53 5.35 -9.25
CA GLU A 25 5.29 6.21 -10.18
C GLU A 25 6.31 5.42 -10.98
N GLU A 26 7.12 4.56 -10.34
CA GLU A 26 8.11 3.70 -11.03
C GLU A 26 7.43 2.82 -12.08
N LEU A 27 6.21 2.35 -11.83
CA LEU A 27 5.45 1.50 -12.76
C LEU A 27 4.57 2.30 -13.74
N GLY A 28 4.49 3.62 -13.61
CA GLY A 28 3.70 4.50 -14.49
C GLY A 28 2.19 4.43 -14.22
N ILE A 29 1.79 4.14 -12.98
CA ILE A 29 0.38 4.05 -12.56
C ILE A 29 -0.07 5.38 -11.98
N SER A 30 -1.16 5.93 -12.50
CA SER A 30 -1.73 7.19 -11.99
C SER A 30 -2.47 6.99 -10.68
N TYR A 31 -2.28 7.91 -9.74
CA TYR A 31 -2.91 7.86 -8.42
C TYR A 31 -3.36 9.26 -7.94
N GLU A 32 -4.23 9.29 -6.95
CA GLU A 32 -4.58 10.47 -6.13
C GLU A 32 -4.25 10.15 -4.68
N MET A 33 -3.61 11.06 -3.96
CA MET A 33 -3.28 10.89 -2.55
C MET A 33 -4.01 11.93 -1.69
N THR A 34 -4.65 11.48 -0.61
CA THR A 34 -5.51 12.33 0.22
C THR A 34 -5.34 12.00 1.70
N ILE A 35 -5.38 13.02 2.55
CA ILE A 35 -5.45 12.89 4.01
C ILE A 35 -6.90 13.13 4.42
N ILE A 36 -7.54 12.11 4.96
CA ILE A 36 -8.91 12.20 5.50
C ILE A 36 -9.00 11.32 6.75
N SER A 37 -9.38 11.91 7.86
CA SER A 37 -9.58 11.16 9.10
C SER A 37 -11.01 10.64 9.19
N ALA A 38 -11.20 9.33 9.08
CA ALA A 38 -12.52 8.72 9.22
C ALA A 38 -13.19 9.00 10.59
N HIS A 39 -12.41 9.26 11.64
CA HIS A 39 -12.92 9.57 12.98
C HIS A 39 -13.22 11.05 13.21
N ARG A 40 -12.48 11.95 12.56
CA ARG A 40 -12.60 13.41 12.76
C ARG A 40 -13.41 14.10 11.66
N GLU A 41 -13.50 13.49 10.48
CA GLU A 41 -14.16 14.00 9.29
C GLU A 41 -14.98 12.89 8.60
N PRO A 42 -15.91 12.23 9.33
CA PRO A 42 -16.63 11.07 8.81
C PRO A 42 -17.44 11.37 7.55
N ASP A 43 -18.07 12.53 7.49
CA ASP A 43 -18.84 13.00 6.34
C ASP A 43 -17.96 13.17 5.09
N ILE A 44 -16.82 13.84 5.22
CA ILE A 44 -15.86 14.01 4.13
C ILE A 44 -15.31 12.65 3.66
N PHE A 45 -15.04 11.74 4.60
CA PHE A 45 -14.62 10.39 4.28
C PHE A 45 -15.67 9.61 3.48
N PHE A 46 -16.94 9.70 3.90
CA PHE A 46 -18.04 9.06 3.17
C PHE A 46 -18.21 9.63 1.75
N ASP A 47 -18.09 10.94 1.60
CA ASP A 47 -18.19 11.59 0.28
C ASP A 47 -17.01 11.21 -0.62
N TYR A 48 -15.79 11.17 -0.08
CA TYR A 48 -14.62 10.67 -0.79
C TYR A 48 -14.82 9.23 -1.26
N ALA A 49 -15.25 8.34 -0.35
CA ALA A 49 -15.49 6.95 -0.68
C ALA A 49 -16.55 6.81 -1.78
N LYS A 50 -17.70 7.47 -1.66
CA LYS A 50 -18.76 7.42 -2.68
C LYS A 50 -18.32 7.95 -4.05
N SER A 51 -17.41 8.92 -4.09
CA SER A 51 -16.89 9.49 -5.34
C SER A 51 -15.80 8.64 -6.02
N ALA A 52 -15.30 7.61 -5.36
CA ALA A 52 -14.14 6.84 -5.83
C ALA A 52 -14.37 6.15 -7.18
N GLU A 53 -15.56 5.63 -7.42
CA GLU A 53 -15.94 5.01 -8.70
C GLU A 53 -15.99 6.04 -9.82
N ASP A 54 -16.61 7.19 -9.60
CA ASP A 54 -16.69 8.30 -10.56
C ASP A 54 -15.31 8.90 -10.88
N LYS A 55 -14.37 8.87 -9.91
CA LYS A 55 -12.97 9.25 -10.10
C LYS A 55 -12.17 8.23 -10.92
N GLY A 56 -12.73 7.05 -11.15
CA GLY A 56 -12.10 5.98 -11.93
C GLY A 56 -11.14 5.12 -11.13
N PHE A 57 -11.17 5.18 -9.78
CA PHE A 57 -10.33 4.31 -8.96
C PHE A 57 -10.71 2.85 -9.14
N LYS A 58 -9.70 2.01 -9.27
CA LYS A 58 -9.82 0.55 -9.39
C LYS A 58 -9.32 -0.18 -8.16
N VAL A 59 -8.47 0.49 -7.37
CA VAL A 59 -7.88 -0.02 -6.13
C VAL A 59 -7.75 1.15 -5.15
N ILE A 60 -8.02 0.90 -3.87
CA ILE A 60 -7.76 1.85 -2.79
C ILE A 60 -6.62 1.31 -1.91
N ILE A 61 -5.64 2.14 -1.62
CA ILE A 61 -4.61 1.90 -0.60
C ILE A 61 -4.94 2.78 0.59
N ALA A 62 -5.27 2.18 1.72
CA ALA A 62 -5.67 2.89 2.93
C ALA A 62 -4.71 2.60 4.09
N GLY A 63 -4.10 3.65 4.65
CA GLY A 63 -3.19 3.55 5.79
C GLY A 63 -3.81 4.10 7.06
N ALA A 64 -3.65 3.38 8.19
CA ALA A 64 -4.14 3.83 9.48
C ALA A 64 -3.35 3.22 10.64
N GLY A 65 -3.29 3.97 11.74
CA GLY A 65 -2.66 3.56 13.00
C GLY A 65 -3.66 3.40 14.15
N MET A 66 -3.19 2.80 15.24
CA MET A 66 -3.97 2.58 16.48
C MET A 66 -5.26 1.78 16.19
N ALA A 67 -6.45 2.33 16.53
CA ALA A 67 -7.75 1.81 16.10
C ALA A 67 -7.95 2.10 14.60
N ALA A 68 -7.32 1.31 13.76
CA ALA A 68 -7.15 1.55 12.34
C ALA A 68 -8.43 1.20 11.53
N HIS A 69 -9.47 1.99 11.66
CA HIS A 69 -10.78 1.74 11.05
C HIS A 69 -10.84 2.11 9.56
N LEU A 70 -10.00 3.05 9.10
CA LEU A 70 -10.08 3.61 7.74
C LEU A 70 -10.11 2.55 6.63
N PRO A 71 -9.23 1.52 6.63
CA PRO A 71 -9.25 0.49 5.58
C PRO A 71 -10.54 -0.34 5.60
N GLY A 72 -11.00 -0.75 6.78
CA GLY A 72 -12.23 -1.52 6.93
C GLY A 72 -13.48 -0.73 6.53
N MET A 73 -13.55 0.54 6.90
CA MET A 73 -14.64 1.45 6.49
C MET A 73 -14.61 1.68 4.96
N SER A 74 -13.42 1.83 4.37
CA SER A 74 -13.29 1.90 2.90
C SER A 74 -13.85 0.65 2.23
N ALA A 75 -13.47 -0.54 2.71
CA ALA A 75 -13.93 -1.81 2.16
C ALA A 75 -15.44 -2.06 2.35
N ALA A 76 -16.05 -1.47 3.37
CA ALA A 76 -17.49 -1.59 3.59
C ALA A 76 -18.33 -0.70 2.64
N ILE A 77 -17.74 0.39 2.14
CA ILE A 77 -18.44 1.35 1.27
C ILE A 77 -18.18 1.07 -0.20
N LEU A 78 -16.96 0.63 -0.51
CA LEU A 78 -16.42 0.56 -1.87
C LEU A 78 -16.50 -0.85 -2.44
N PRO A 79 -16.89 -1.01 -3.73
CA PRO A 79 -16.90 -2.31 -4.39
C PRO A 79 -15.52 -2.75 -4.91
N MET A 80 -14.55 -1.82 -5.00
CA MET A 80 -13.21 -2.12 -5.49
C MET A 80 -12.30 -2.67 -4.37
N PRO A 81 -11.21 -3.39 -4.73
CA PRO A 81 -10.24 -3.90 -3.77
C PRO A 81 -9.65 -2.81 -2.88
N VAL A 82 -9.60 -3.07 -1.57
CA VAL A 82 -8.95 -2.20 -0.57
C VAL A 82 -7.72 -2.91 -0.02
N ILE A 83 -6.58 -2.23 -0.08
CA ILE A 83 -5.31 -2.66 0.51
C ILE A 83 -5.09 -1.86 1.77
N GLY A 84 -4.98 -2.54 2.91
CA GLY A 84 -4.77 -1.93 4.22
C GLY A 84 -3.31 -1.93 4.63
N ILE A 85 -2.78 -0.77 5.03
CA ILE A 85 -1.43 -0.63 5.59
C ILE A 85 -1.56 -0.34 7.08
N PRO A 86 -1.23 -1.29 7.97
CA PRO A 86 -1.13 -1.02 9.39
C PRO A 86 0.06 -0.10 9.66
N MET A 87 -0.14 0.99 10.40
CA MET A 87 0.95 1.87 10.81
C MET A 87 1.59 1.39 12.12
N HIS A 88 2.91 1.52 12.21
CA HIS A 88 3.62 1.32 13.46
C HIS A 88 3.14 2.34 14.50
N THR A 89 2.88 1.88 15.72
CA THR A 89 2.47 2.72 16.86
C THR A 89 3.49 2.61 17.98
N THR A 90 3.69 3.70 18.71
CA THR A 90 4.65 3.73 19.84
C THR A 90 4.20 2.87 21.02
N SER A 91 2.89 2.71 21.22
CA SER A 91 2.33 1.95 22.34
C SER A 91 2.41 0.44 22.17
N LEU A 92 2.03 -0.07 20.98
CA LEU A 92 1.90 -1.51 20.72
C LEU A 92 2.71 -1.99 19.49
N GLY A 93 3.59 -1.14 18.95
CA GLY A 93 4.47 -1.49 17.83
C GLY A 93 3.71 -1.77 16.52
N GLY A 94 2.46 -1.31 16.41
CA GLY A 94 1.59 -1.52 15.26
C GLY A 94 0.74 -2.79 15.31
N ARG A 95 0.79 -3.59 16.39
CA ARG A 95 -0.06 -4.78 16.56
C ARG A 95 -1.53 -4.41 16.64
N ASP A 96 -1.85 -3.31 17.31
CA ASP A 96 -3.17 -2.69 17.38
C ASP A 96 -3.71 -2.35 15.99
N SER A 97 -2.91 -1.68 15.18
CA SER A 97 -3.25 -1.34 13.79
C SER A 97 -3.42 -2.60 12.93
N LEU A 98 -2.50 -3.56 13.05
CA LEU A 98 -2.55 -4.82 12.30
C LEU A 98 -3.82 -5.60 12.60
N TYR A 99 -4.15 -5.81 13.88
CA TYR A 99 -5.34 -6.56 14.26
C TYR A 99 -6.62 -5.82 13.88
N SER A 100 -6.65 -4.49 13.97
CA SER A 100 -7.80 -3.70 13.53
C SER A 100 -8.09 -3.84 12.04
N ILE A 101 -7.06 -4.02 11.21
CA ILE A 101 -7.18 -4.08 9.74
C ILE A 101 -7.37 -5.52 9.24
N VAL A 102 -6.67 -6.50 9.82
CA VAL A 102 -6.66 -7.87 9.29
C VAL A 102 -7.87 -8.68 9.74
N GLN A 103 -8.45 -8.38 10.91
CA GLN A 103 -9.59 -9.11 11.50
C GLN A 103 -10.95 -8.56 11.01
N MET A 104 -11.12 -8.51 9.69
CA MET A 104 -12.37 -8.06 9.10
C MET A 104 -13.47 -9.14 9.17
N PRO A 105 -14.74 -8.73 9.34
CA PRO A 105 -15.85 -9.65 9.31
C PRO A 105 -16.04 -10.27 7.92
N SER A 106 -16.70 -11.44 7.89
CA SER A 106 -17.06 -12.10 6.63
C SER A 106 -17.88 -11.16 5.73
N GLY A 107 -17.51 -11.07 4.46
CA GLY A 107 -18.16 -10.22 3.47
C GLY A 107 -17.49 -8.85 3.24
N ILE A 108 -16.58 -8.41 4.11
CA ILE A 108 -15.87 -7.13 3.99
C ILE A 108 -14.34 -7.37 3.98
N PRO A 109 -13.78 -7.84 2.88
CA PRO A 109 -12.35 -8.17 2.82
C PRO A 109 -11.45 -6.93 2.70
N VAL A 110 -10.33 -6.94 3.42
CA VAL A 110 -9.21 -6.01 3.23
C VAL A 110 -7.93 -6.80 3.00
N ALA A 111 -7.23 -6.52 1.88
CA ALA A 111 -5.93 -7.11 1.59
C ALA A 111 -4.85 -6.44 2.45
N THR A 112 -4.54 -7.01 3.60
CA THR A 112 -3.63 -6.40 4.58
C THR A 112 -2.17 -6.74 4.26
N VAL A 113 -1.32 -5.72 4.16
CA VAL A 113 0.13 -5.86 4.03
C VAL A 113 0.84 -5.75 5.40
N ALA A 114 2.15 -5.91 5.42
CA ALA A 114 2.93 -5.80 6.66
C ALA A 114 2.82 -4.39 7.31
N ILE A 115 3.11 -4.31 8.61
CA ILE A 115 3.22 -3.03 9.33
C ILE A 115 4.24 -2.13 8.59
N ASN A 116 3.84 -0.90 8.28
CA ASN A 116 4.60 0.07 7.46
C ASN A 116 4.94 -0.43 6.04
N GLY A 117 4.17 -1.38 5.51
CA GLY A 117 4.42 -2.03 4.22
C GLY A 117 3.98 -1.22 2.98
N GLY A 118 4.26 0.09 2.93
CA GLY A 118 3.83 0.98 1.85
C GLY A 118 4.24 0.50 0.45
N ALA A 119 5.51 0.14 0.26
CA ALA A 119 5.99 -0.36 -1.03
C ALA A 119 5.25 -1.63 -1.49
N ASN A 120 5.01 -2.57 -0.56
CA ASN A 120 4.24 -3.77 -0.87
C ASN A 120 2.77 -3.48 -1.19
N ALA A 121 2.18 -2.45 -0.61
CA ALA A 121 0.84 -2.01 -0.96
C ALA A 121 0.79 -1.47 -2.41
N GLY A 122 1.77 -0.66 -2.80
CA GLY A 122 1.91 -0.19 -4.19
C GLY A 122 2.10 -1.34 -5.18
N LEU A 123 2.96 -2.30 -4.85
CA LEU A 123 3.17 -3.51 -5.67
C LEU A 123 1.91 -4.38 -5.76
N LEU A 124 1.16 -4.54 -4.68
CA LEU A 124 -0.09 -5.30 -4.68
C LEU A 124 -1.15 -4.63 -5.54
N ALA A 125 -1.30 -3.30 -5.44
CA ALA A 125 -2.17 -2.53 -6.31
C ALA A 125 -1.80 -2.71 -7.79
N ALA A 126 -0.51 -2.60 -8.11
CA ALA A 126 0.00 -2.83 -9.46
C ALA A 126 -0.31 -4.26 -9.96
N LYS A 127 -0.14 -5.27 -9.12
CA LYS A 127 -0.47 -6.68 -9.48
C LYS A 127 -1.96 -6.87 -9.74
N ILE A 128 -2.83 -6.22 -8.96
CA ILE A 128 -4.28 -6.26 -9.19
C ILE A 128 -4.61 -5.65 -10.56
N LEU A 129 -4.06 -4.48 -10.87
CA LEU A 129 -4.27 -3.81 -12.16
C LEU A 129 -3.71 -4.63 -13.33
N ALA A 130 -2.56 -5.27 -13.15
CA ALA A 130 -1.90 -6.07 -14.17
C ALA A 130 -2.67 -7.33 -14.59
N THR A 131 -3.69 -7.75 -13.85
CA THR A 131 -4.56 -8.88 -14.25
C THR A 131 -5.31 -8.62 -15.55
N SER A 132 -5.48 -7.35 -15.91
CA SER A 132 -6.13 -6.89 -17.16
C SER A 132 -5.23 -5.96 -18.00
N ASP A 133 -3.93 -5.87 -17.66
CA ASP A 133 -2.96 -5.01 -18.35
C ASP A 133 -1.64 -5.77 -18.58
N SER A 134 -1.42 -6.24 -19.79
CA SER A 134 -0.25 -7.03 -20.16
C SER A 134 1.05 -6.22 -20.20
N GLU A 135 0.99 -4.90 -20.48
CA GLU A 135 2.16 -4.02 -20.41
C GLU A 135 2.63 -3.87 -18.97
N LEU A 136 1.69 -3.58 -18.06
CA LEU A 136 2.00 -3.48 -16.64
C LEU A 136 2.51 -4.81 -16.07
N LEU A 137 1.97 -5.94 -16.54
CA LEU A 137 2.49 -7.27 -16.17
C LEU A 137 3.95 -7.45 -16.61
N GLY A 138 4.32 -6.94 -17.78
CA GLY A 138 5.71 -6.89 -18.24
C GLY A 138 6.61 -6.11 -17.29
N LYS A 139 6.22 -4.88 -16.95
CA LYS A 139 6.95 -4.02 -15.99
C LYS A 139 7.13 -4.67 -14.62
N LEU A 140 6.14 -5.42 -14.12
CA LEU A 140 6.25 -6.17 -12.86
C LEU A 140 7.26 -7.33 -12.94
N LYS A 141 7.37 -7.99 -14.09
CA LYS A 141 8.41 -9.02 -14.31
C LYS A 141 9.81 -8.39 -14.31
N ASP A 142 9.98 -7.26 -15.00
CA ASP A 142 11.24 -6.52 -15.02
C ASP A 142 11.62 -6.01 -13.62
N TYR A 143 10.66 -5.54 -12.85
CA TYR A 143 10.86 -5.16 -11.44
C TYR A 143 11.38 -6.35 -10.60
N SER A 144 10.81 -7.53 -10.78
CA SER A 144 11.25 -8.75 -10.08
C SER A 144 12.67 -9.17 -10.48
N GLU A 145 13.02 -9.11 -11.76
CA GLU A 145 14.39 -9.39 -12.24
C GLU A 145 15.39 -8.36 -11.72
N LYS A 146 15.04 -7.09 -11.64
CA LYS A 146 15.87 -6.04 -11.01
C LYS A 146 16.21 -6.39 -9.56
N MET A 147 15.20 -6.75 -8.75
CA MET A 147 15.42 -7.16 -7.35
C MET A 147 16.33 -8.38 -7.23
N LYS A 148 16.14 -9.40 -8.08
CA LYS A 148 16.97 -10.59 -8.14
C LYS A 148 18.43 -10.23 -8.45
N ASN A 149 18.64 -9.40 -9.47
CA ASN A 149 19.98 -8.96 -9.87
C ASN A 149 20.69 -8.17 -8.75
N GLU A 150 19.96 -7.38 -7.97
CA GLU A 150 20.52 -6.67 -6.81
C GLU A 150 21.02 -7.64 -5.73
N VAL A 151 20.27 -8.72 -5.45
CA VAL A 151 20.72 -9.75 -4.49
C VAL A 151 21.96 -10.48 -5.02
N GLN A 152 21.97 -10.84 -6.30
CA GLN A 152 23.13 -11.52 -6.93
C GLN A 152 24.40 -10.65 -6.88
N LYS A 153 24.29 -9.32 -7.13
CA LYS A 153 25.40 -8.39 -6.97
C LYS A 153 25.94 -8.34 -5.55
N LYS A 154 25.05 -8.37 -4.55
CA LYS A 154 25.45 -8.40 -3.13
C LYS A 154 26.19 -9.69 -2.80
N ASP A 155 25.70 -10.83 -3.29
CA ASP A 155 26.36 -12.11 -3.09
C ASP A 155 27.74 -12.17 -3.79
N ALA A 156 27.82 -11.75 -5.04
CA ALA A 156 29.10 -11.67 -5.75
C ALA A 156 30.14 -10.82 -4.99
N LYS A 157 29.73 -9.65 -4.48
CA LYS A 157 30.58 -8.81 -3.64
C LYS A 157 31.02 -9.55 -2.37
N LEU A 158 30.11 -10.30 -1.71
CA LEU A 158 30.45 -11.09 -0.52
C LEU A 158 31.47 -12.18 -0.82
N GLN A 159 31.31 -12.90 -1.95
CA GLN A 159 32.24 -13.95 -2.37
C GLN A 159 33.62 -13.39 -2.71
N GLU A 160 33.67 -12.20 -3.32
CA GLU A 160 34.93 -11.54 -3.68
C GLU A 160 35.70 -11.03 -2.45
N CYS A 161 35.04 -10.29 -1.53
CA CYS A 161 35.74 -9.63 -0.43
C CYS A 161 35.74 -10.43 0.88
N GLY A 162 34.89 -11.47 1.00
CA GLY A 162 34.68 -12.24 2.20
C GLY A 162 33.93 -11.47 3.30
N TYR A 163 33.29 -12.19 4.23
CA TYR A 163 32.40 -11.56 5.23
C TYR A 163 33.11 -10.54 6.15
N LYS A 164 34.44 -10.70 6.38
CA LYS A 164 35.20 -9.78 7.26
C LYS A 164 35.40 -8.40 6.64
N ASN A 165 35.44 -8.32 5.31
CA ASN A 165 35.65 -7.07 4.57
C ASN A 165 34.37 -6.55 3.91
N TYR A 166 33.23 -7.21 4.13
CA TYR A 166 31.96 -6.83 3.53
C TYR A 166 31.41 -5.56 4.19
N THR A 167 31.36 -4.48 3.43
CA THR A 167 30.73 -3.20 3.82
C THR A 167 29.48 -2.98 3.00
N LYS A 168 28.37 -2.51 3.65
CA LYS A 168 27.10 -2.19 2.97
C LYS A 168 27.23 -0.99 2.06
#